data_f8456a6dfb2e5709a8dcecb9936d97d5
#
_entry.id   f8456a6dfb2e5709a8dcecb9936d97d5
#
_cell.length_a   1.000
_cell.length_b   1.000
_cell.length_c   1.000
_cell.angle_alpha   90.00
_cell.angle_beta   90.00
_cell.angle_gamma   90.00
#
_symmetry.space_group_name_H-M   'P 1'
#
loop_
_entity.id
_entity.type
_entity.pdbx_description
1 polymer ?
#
loop_
_entity_poly.entity_id
_entity_poly.type
_entity_poly.pdbx_seq_one_letter_code
_entity_poly.pdbx_strand_id
1 'polypeptide(L)'
;ADVNNISAITFSKGSSYKDIITIEGDYNPDVSKTFSSDNKTLTLSVNNAKLVTDKGDIGEGAYVSSGYYYQNNGNVVTISLNLKDSHTVVDVRQLGSNKTTVTVTYASSNLTDSNNNSSSSNDNSNISGNCGYDTENARFYFKNNGSINIKNIIEADNYNDLNYKLTLNGDYTSIFSNTTYPVNSNYINNINVSTTASSTVITFSEKKIMTVLISESNGYVYIKPVLPKERYSKIIVLDAGHGGNDPGASGNGLIEKNLTLGMLNKARALFDS
;
A
#
# COMPACT_ATOMS: atom_id res chain seq x y z
N ALA A 1 8.01 -21.79 -5.00
CA ALA A 1 8.30 -20.58 -5.80
C ALA A 1 9.80 -20.40 -5.82
N ASP A 2 10.36 -19.99 -6.97
CA ASP A 2 11.78 -19.71 -7.10
C ASP A 2 12.16 -18.53 -6.19
N VAL A 3 13.39 -18.53 -5.68
CA VAL A 3 13.91 -17.44 -4.84
C VAL A 3 14.19 -16.23 -5.74
N ASN A 4 13.68 -15.07 -5.37
CA ASN A 4 13.89 -13.83 -6.10
C ASN A 4 15.28 -13.26 -5.81
N ASN A 5 16.13 -13.16 -6.82
CA ASN A 5 17.46 -12.57 -6.65
C ASN A 5 17.34 -11.04 -6.70
N ILE A 6 17.58 -10.40 -5.57
CA ILE A 6 17.55 -8.94 -5.48
C ILE A 6 18.87 -8.37 -5.96
N SER A 7 18.82 -7.72 -7.11
CA SER A 7 19.99 -7.20 -7.83
C SER A 7 20.36 -5.79 -7.42
N ALA A 8 19.42 -5.00 -6.93
CA ALA A 8 19.68 -3.65 -6.45
C ALA A 8 18.68 -3.22 -5.37
N ILE A 9 19.18 -2.46 -4.40
CA ILE A 9 18.39 -1.65 -3.47
C ILE A 9 18.97 -0.25 -3.53
N THR A 10 18.19 0.69 -4.03
CA THR A 10 18.61 2.09 -4.20
C THR A 10 17.73 2.99 -3.36
N PHE A 11 18.34 4.06 -2.84
CA PHE A 11 17.66 5.09 -2.10
C PHE A 11 17.78 6.41 -2.86
N SER A 12 16.66 7.07 -3.09
CA SER A 12 16.64 8.42 -3.62
C SER A 12 15.90 9.33 -2.65
N LYS A 13 16.56 10.43 -2.31
CA LYS A 13 15.92 11.58 -1.72
C LYS A 13 15.05 12.19 -2.82
N GLY A 14 13.77 11.91 -2.79
CA GLY A 14 12.81 12.55 -3.68
C GLY A 14 12.75 14.06 -3.41
N SER A 15 11.85 14.77 -4.08
CA SER A 15 11.57 16.18 -3.76
C SER A 15 11.36 16.34 -2.25
N SER A 16 11.38 17.55 -1.71
CA SER A 16 11.33 17.88 -0.26
C SER A 16 10.23 17.18 0.56
N TYR A 17 9.43 16.30 -0.06
CA TYR A 17 8.22 15.72 0.51
C TYR A 17 8.17 14.19 0.50
N LYS A 18 9.21 13.50 0.03
CA LYS A 18 9.25 12.02 0.02
C LYS A 18 10.66 11.48 -0.07
N ASP A 19 10.86 10.29 0.49
CA ASP A 19 12.03 9.44 0.28
C ASP A 19 11.57 8.16 -0.42
N ILE A 20 12.36 7.62 -1.34
CA ILE A 20 12.01 6.45 -2.12
C ILE A 20 13.11 5.40 -2.01
N ILE A 21 12.72 4.19 -1.65
CA ILE A 21 13.54 3.00 -1.75
C ILE A 21 13.05 2.19 -2.94
N THR A 22 13.91 1.90 -3.91
CA THR A 22 13.61 1.04 -5.05
C THR A 22 14.33 -0.29 -4.87
N ILE A 23 13.59 -1.38 -4.96
CA ILE A 23 14.07 -2.76 -4.83
C ILE A 23 13.86 -3.43 -6.18
N GLU A 24 14.95 -3.91 -6.79
CA GLU A 24 14.92 -4.63 -8.07
C GLU A 24 15.29 -6.09 -7.87
N GLY A 25 14.56 -6.97 -8.53
CA GLY A 25 14.82 -8.40 -8.51
C GLY A 25 14.59 -9.06 -9.88
N ASP A 26 14.62 -10.38 -9.94
CA ASP A 26 14.29 -11.13 -11.16
C ASP A 26 12.81 -10.93 -11.53
N TYR A 27 11.96 -10.72 -10.53
CA TYR A 27 10.54 -10.38 -10.65
C TYR A 27 10.15 -9.45 -9.50
N ASN A 28 8.93 -8.92 -9.50
CA ASN A 28 8.48 -7.96 -8.49
C ASN A 28 8.74 -8.47 -7.07
N PRO A 29 9.62 -7.80 -6.29
CA PRO A 29 9.87 -8.15 -4.90
C PRO A 29 8.59 -8.10 -4.05
N ASP A 30 8.36 -9.16 -3.27
CA ASP A 30 7.29 -9.24 -2.27
C ASP A 30 7.77 -8.58 -0.98
N VAL A 31 7.28 -7.37 -0.70
CA VAL A 31 7.73 -6.54 0.40
C VAL A 31 6.66 -6.42 1.46
N SER A 32 6.96 -6.88 2.66
CA SER A 32 6.20 -6.57 3.87
C SER A 32 6.84 -5.45 4.67
N LYS A 33 6.05 -4.69 5.41
CA LYS A 33 6.50 -3.57 6.25
C LYS A 33 6.06 -3.74 7.69
N THR A 34 6.92 -3.36 8.63
CA THR A 34 6.63 -3.38 10.07
C THR A 34 7.23 -2.15 10.74
N PHE A 35 6.44 -1.45 11.53
CA PHE A 35 6.91 -0.35 12.37
C PHE A 35 7.23 -0.83 13.79
N SER A 36 8.24 -0.23 14.42
CA SER A 36 8.45 -0.33 15.85
C SER A 36 7.26 0.25 16.63
N SER A 37 7.16 -0.08 17.92
CA SER A 37 6.07 0.40 18.78
C SER A 37 6.00 1.93 18.89
N ASP A 38 7.14 2.62 18.79
CA ASP A 38 7.24 4.08 18.78
C ASP A 38 7.11 4.70 17.37
N ASN A 39 6.92 3.86 16.34
CA ASN A 39 6.84 4.24 14.92
C ASN A 39 8.08 4.99 14.39
N LYS A 40 9.25 4.86 15.04
CA LYS A 40 10.49 5.52 14.60
C LYS A 40 11.43 4.60 13.83
N THR A 41 11.18 3.30 13.83
CA THR A 41 11.92 2.35 12.99
C THR A 41 10.94 1.65 12.06
N LEU A 42 11.27 1.64 10.78
CA LEU A 42 10.56 0.88 9.74
C LEU A 42 11.44 -0.27 9.30
N THR A 43 10.94 -1.49 9.41
CA THR A 43 11.56 -2.69 8.85
C THR A 43 10.78 -3.12 7.62
N LEU A 44 11.46 -3.24 6.49
CA LEU A 44 10.94 -3.85 5.28
C LEU A 44 11.57 -5.24 5.15
N SER A 45 10.74 -6.25 4.90
CA SER A 45 11.17 -7.61 4.65
C SER A 45 10.80 -7.99 3.23
N VAL A 46 11.78 -8.30 2.41
CA VAL A 46 11.58 -8.84 1.07
C VAL A 46 11.56 -10.36 1.20
N ASN A 47 10.38 -10.93 1.05
CA ASN A 47 10.14 -12.35 1.29
C ASN A 47 10.59 -13.22 0.11
N ASN A 48 10.98 -14.45 0.40
CA ASN A 48 11.49 -15.41 -0.59
C ASN A 48 12.53 -14.80 -1.53
N ALA A 49 13.49 -14.05 -0.96
CA ALA A 49 14.46 -13.26 -1.68
C ALA A 49 15.91 -13.52 -1.20
N LYS A 50 16.83 -13.39 -2.12
CA LYS A 50 18.27 -13.47 -1.87
C LYS A 50 18.95 -12.22 -2.41
N LEU A 51 19.74 -11.56 -1.56
CA LEU A 51 20.55 -10.42 -1.96
C LEU A 51 21.77 -10.92 -2.77
N VAL A 52 21.92 -10.47 -3.99
CA VAL A 52 23.06 -10.82 -4.87
C VAL A 52 24.16 -9.76 -4.85
N THR A 53 23.93 -8.66 -4.17
CA THR A 53 24.90 -7.60 -3.89
C THR A 53 25.34 -7.67 -2.43
N ASP A 54 26.38 -6.92 -2.07
CA ASP A 54 26.75 -6.75 -0.67
C ASP A 54 25.67 -6.00 0.10
N LYS A 55 25.66 -6.17 1.44
CA LYS A 55 24.89 -5.32 2.33
C LYS A 55 25.30 -3.85 2.13
N GLY A 56 24.40 -2.92 2.35
CA GLY A 56 24.66 -1.51 2.17
C GLY A 56 23.92 -0.61 3.13
N ASP A 57 24.35 0.64 3.15
CA ASP A 57 23.74 1.68 3.98
C ASP A 57 22.76 2.50 3.15
N ILE A 58 21.75 3.02 3.83
CA ILE A 58 20.78 3.96 3.30
C ILE A 58 21.04 5.30 3.98
N GLY A 59 21.31 6.30 3.17
CA GLY A 59 21.66 7.64 3.64
C GLY A 59 20.48 8.43 4.18
N GLU A 60 20.75 9.67 4.55
CA GLU A 60 19.75 10.59 5.07
C GLU A 60 18.90 11.17 3.94
N GLY A 61 17.59 11.12 4.11
CA GLY A 61 16.57 11.72 3.25
C GLY A 61 15.75 12.81 3.93
N ALA A 62 14.57 13.06 3.40
CA ALA A 62 13.60 14.00 3.98
C ALA A 62 13.02 13.46 5.29
N TYR A 63 12.66 12.18 5.32
CA TYR A 63 11.98 11.49 6.44
C TYR A 63 12.79 10.35 7.05
N VAL A 64 13.74 9.80 6.31
CA VAL A 64 14.68 8.78 6.77
C VAL A 64 15.91 9.48 7.33
N SER A 65 16.30 9.16 8.55
CA SER A 65 17.54 9.67 9.16
C SER A 65 18.76 8.82 8.80
N SER A 66 18.55 7.51 8.69
CA SER A 66 19.56 6.51 8.30
C SER A 66 18.88 5.17 8.06
N GLY A 67 19.60 4.26 7.46
CA GLY A 67 19.14 2.88 7.30
C GLY A 67 20.24 1.96 6.78
N TYR A 68 19.93 0.69 6.70
CA TYR A 68 20.82 -0.34 6.13
C TYR A 68 20.00 -1.52 5.63
N TYR A 69 20.59 -2.29 4.73
CA TYR A 69 19.98 -3.52 4.22
C TYR A 69 20.99 -4.68 4.21
N TYR A 70 20.46 -5.88 4.40
CA TYR A 70 21.28 -7.10 4.51
C TYR A 70 20.46 -8.36 4.22
N GLN A 71 21.15 -9.45 3.88
CA GLN A 71 20.55 -10.77 3.84
C GLN A 71 20.36 -11.28 5.28
N ASN A 72 19.13 -11.62 5.62
CA ASN A 72 18.82 -12.29 6.87
C ASN A 72 19.02 -13.81 6.74
N ASN A 73 19.01 -14.53 7.86
CA ASN A 73 19.01 -15.99 7.83
C ASN A 73 17.79 -16.50 7.04
N GLY A 74 18.06 -17.39 6.07
CA GLY A 74 17.05 -17.87 5.14
C GLY A 74 16.87 -16.96 3.92
N ASN A 75 15.72 -17.07 3.26
CA ASN A 75 15.43 -16.35 2.02
C ASN A 75 14.67 -15.04 2.30
N VAL A 76 15.21 -14.18 3.15
CA VAL A 76 14.65 -12.85 3.46
C VAL A 76 15.74 -11.80 3.37
N VAL A 77 15.49 -10.74 2.59
CA VAL A 77 16.30 -9.53 2.60
C VAL A 77 15.61 -8.51 3.50
N THR A 78 16.34 -7.98 4.46
CA THR A 78 15.83 -6.99 5.42
C THR A 78 16.40 -5.62 5.13
N ILE A 79 15.53 -4.60 5.13
CA ILE A 79 15.87 -3.19 5.05
C ILE A 79 15.35 -2.53 6.32
N SER A 80 16.23 -1.96 7.11
CA SER A 80 15.90 -1.25 8.35
C SER A 80 16.12 0.24 8.17
N LEU A 81 15.09 1.05 8.44
CA LEU A 81 15.11 2.50 8.29
C LEU A 81 14.81 3.17 9.63
N ASN A 82 15.64 4.08 10.04
CA ASN A 82 15.36 4.99 11.15
C ASN A 82 14.63 6.22 10.60
N LEU A 83 13.47 6.52 11.14
CA LEU A 83 12.62 7.63 10.71
C LEU A 83 12.85 8.86 11.58
N LYS A 84 12.83 10.04 10.97
CA LYS A 84 12.97 11.32 11.70
C LYS A 84 11.73 11.63 12.54
N ASP A 85 10.58 11.11 12.13
CA ASP A 85 9.29 11.38 12.77
C ASP A 85 8.41 10.12 12.82
N SER A 86 7.65 9.98 13.89
CA SER A 86 6.70 8.87 14.09
C SER A 86 5.42 8.98 13.24
N HIS A 87 5.17 10.13 12.61
CA HIS A 87 4.00 10.40 11.76
C HIS A 87 4.25 10.10 10.28
N THR A 88 5.28 9.34 9.95
CA THR A 88 5.55 8.93 8.57
C THR A 88 4.54 7.90 8.08
N VAL A 89 4.14 8.07 6.82
CA VAL A 89 3.34 7.12 6.05
C VAL A 89 4.23 6.42 5.04
N VAL A 90 3.99 5.14 4.85
CA VAL A 90 4.79 4.30 3.94
C VAL A 90 3.88 3.60 2.97
N ASP A 91 4.10 3.85 1.70
CA ASP A 91 3.41 3.21 0.58
C ASP A 91 4.35 2.24 -0.14
N VAL A 92 3.86 1.03 -0.44
CA VAL A 92 4.62 -0.01 -1.14
C VAL A 92 3.92 -0.29 -2.45
N ARG A 93 4.63 -0.11 -3.58
CA ARG A 93 4.06 -0.31 -4.92
C ARG A 93 4.97 -1.15 -5.80
N GLN A 94 4.37 -2.06 -6.55
CA GLN A 94 5.04 -2.76 -7.64
C GLN A 94 5.13 -1.84 -8.86
N LEU A 95 6.30 -1.81 -9.49
CA LEU A 95 6.59 -0.98 -10.65
C LEU A 95 7.14 -1.86 -11.79
N GLY A 96 6.35 -2.02 -12.85
CA GLY A 96 6.72 -2.93 -13.93
C GLY A 96 6.69 -4.39 -13.49
N SER A 97 7.63 -5.21 -13.98
CA SER A 97 7.67 -6.66 -13.77
C SER A 97 8.72 -7.12 -12.75
N ASN A 98 9.63 -6.25 -12.34
CA ASN A 98 10.80 -6.64 -11.55
C ASN A 98 11.20 -5.63 -10.46
N LYS A 99 10.39 -4.62 -10.20
CA LYS A 99 10.68 -3.56 -9.22
C LYS A 99 9.54 -3.38 -8.25
N THR A 100 9.91 -3.07 -7.01
CA THR A 100 8.98 -2.57 -5.99
C THR A 100 9.55 -1.29 -5.40
N THR A 101 8.74 -0.26 -5.32
CA THR A 101 9.09 1.02 -4.68
C THR A 101 8.43 1.11 -3.32
N VAL A 102 9.18 1.65 -2.37
CA VAL A 102 8.70 2.00 -1.03
C VAL A 102 8.86 3.50 -0.86
N THR A 103 7.75 4.20 -0.78
CA THR A 103 7.72 5.66 -0.62
C THR A 103 7.44 6.01 0.83
N VAL A 104 8.32 6.80 1.44
CA VAL A 104 8.20 7.31 2.81
C VAL A 104 7.84 8.79 2.74
N THR A 105 6.68 9.14 3.29
CA THR A 105 6.15 10.52 3.30
C THR A 105 5.69 10.91 4.71
N TYR A 106 5.36 12.16 4.91
CA TYR A 106 4.73 12.64 6.13
C TYR A 106 3.20 12.48 6.03
N ALA A 107 2.57 11.97 7.09
CA ALA A 107 1.12 12.04 7.20
C ALA A 107 0.73 13.52 7.25
N SER A 108 0.11 14.04 6.21
CA SER A 108 -0.46 15.39 6.32
C SER A 108 -1.48 15.39 7.46
N SER A 109 -1.52 16.46 8.23
CA SER A 109 -2.37 16.62 9.41
C SER A 109 -3.87 16.39 9.17
N ASN A 110 -4.29 16.20 7.94
CA ASN A 110 -5.64 15.82 7.56
C ASN A 110 -5.90 14.30 7.64
N LEU A 111 -4.88 13.47 7.94
CA LEU A 111 -4.99 12.03 8.19
C LEU A 111 -4.74 11.67 9.66
N THR A 112 -4.30 12.64 10.48
CA THR A 112 -4.16 12.50 11.91
C THR A 112 -5.21 13.31 12.59
N ASP A 113 -6.02 12.63 13.39
CA ASP A 113 -6.73 13.21 14.53
C ASP A 113 -7.58 14.48 14.28
N SER A 114 -8.57 14.39 13.41
CA SER A 114 -9.77 15.16 13.63
C SER A 114 -10.60 14.53 14.75
N ASN A 115 -9.98 14.22 15.89
CA ASN A 115 -10.72 13.84 17.10
C ASN A 115 -9.94 14.13 18.39
N ASN A 116 -9.39 15.36 18.49
CA ASN A 116 -9.23 16.00 19.78
C ASN A 116 -10.05 17.29 19.78
N ASN A 117 -11.33 17.17 19.44
CA ASN A 117 -12.30 18.15 19.89
C ASN A 117 -13.50 17.37 20.44
N SER A 118 -13.66 17.50 21.74
CA SER A 118 -14.77 17.02 22.53
C SER A 118 -16.10 17.48 21.92
N SER A 119 -16.64 16.66 21.05
CA SER A 119 -18.06 16.50 20.88
C SER A 119 -18.31 15.01 20.88
N SER A 120 -18.91 14.53 21.94
CA SER A 120 -19.51 13.22 22.06
C SER A 120 -20.50 13.03 20.91
N SER A 121 -20.02 12.65 19.75
CA SER A 121 -20.85 11.92 18.80
C SER A 121 -20.90 10.50 19.36
N ASN A 122 -22.04 10.15 19.90
CA ASN A 122 -22.40 8.78 20.19
C ASN A 122 -22.21 7.97 18.92
N ASP A 123 -21.05 7.31 18.81
CA ASP A 123 -20.81 6.29 17.81
C ASP A 123 -21.56 5.02 18.27
N ASN A 124 -22.87 5.17 18.40
CA ASN A 124 -23.84 4.11 18.66
C ASN A 124 -24.12 3.35 17.36
N SER A 125 -23.06 3.00 16.63
CA SER A 125 -23.20 2.00 15.58
C SER A 125 -23.45 0.66 16.28
N ASN A 126 -24.52 -0.05 15.89
CA ASN A 126 -24.81 -1.42 16.31
C ASN A 126 -23.75 -2.40 15.75
N ILE A 127 -22.49 -2.14 16.06
CA ILE A 127 -21.36 -2.97 15.65
C ILE A 127 -21.33 -4.16 16.60
N SER A 128 -21.50 -5.35 16.05
CA SER A 128 -21.45 -6.62 16.80
C SER A 128 -20.57 -7.63 16.09
N GLY A 129 -19.86 -8.44 16.88
CA GLY A 129 -18.99 -9.50 16.35
C GLY A 129 -17.55 -9.06 16.08
N ASN A 130 -16.79 -9.96 15.46
CA ASN A 130 -15.35 -9.76 15.23
C ASN A 130 -15.06 -8.94 13.98
N CYS A 131 -15.89 -9.02 12.95
CA CYS A 131 -15.79 -8.24 11.72
C CYS A 131 -17.13 -8.17 10.99
N GLY A 132 -17.32 -7.17 10.14
CA GLY A 132 -18.54 -6.99 9.38
C GLY A 132 -18.56 -5.71 8.56
N TYR A 133 -19.72 -5.41 7.99
CA TYR A 133 -19.96 -4.16 7.25
C TYR A 133 -21.01 -3.31 7.96
N ASP A 134 -20.61 -2.11 8.35
CA ASP A 134 -21.47 -1.08 8.92
C ASP A 134 -22.16 -0.32 7.78
N THR A 135 -23.41 -0.66 7.53
CA THR A 135 -24.20 -0.11 6.42
C THR A 135 -24.52 1.37 6.62
N GLU A 136 -24.70 1.80 7.88
CA GLU A 136 -25.06 3.18 8.21
C GLU A 136 -23.91 4.14 7.88
N ASN A 137 -22.67 3.76 8.23
CA ASN A 137 -21.49 4.57 8.00
C ASN A 137 -20.73 4.16 6.72
N ALA A 138 -21.24 3.17 5.98
CA ALA A 138 -20.67 2.65 4.74
C ALA A 138 -19.19 2.25 4.88
N ARG A 139 -18.86 1.47 5.92
CA ARG A 139 -17.48 1.07 6.24
C ARG A 139 -17.40 -0.42 6.63
N PHE A 140 -16.32 -1.06 6.27
CA PHE A 140 -15.96 -2.38 6.81
C PHE A 140 -15.27 -2.19 8.16
N TYR A 141 -15.50 -3.11 9.09
CA TYR A 141 -14.86 -3.06 10.40
C TYR A 141 -14.38 -4.43 10.85
N PHE A 142 -13.37 -4.43 11.69
CA PHE A 142 -12.94 -5.63 12.42
C PHE A 142 -12.34 -5.27 13.78
N LYS A 143 -12.48 -6.22 14.71
CA LYS A 143 -11.98 -6.06 16.07
C LYS A 143 -10.46 -6.06 16.09
N ASN A 144 -9.88 -5.11 16.82
CA ASN A 144 -8.46 -5.03 17.07
C ASN A 144 -8.19 -4.90 18.56
N ASN A 145 -7.59 -5.93 19.13
CA ASN A 145 -7.18 -5.94 20.54
C ASN A 145 -5.73 -5.45 20.70
N GLY A 146 -5.24 -4.61 19.78
CA GLY A 146 -3.86 -4.13 19.75
C GLY A 146 -2.88 -5.07 19.05
N SER A 147 -3.36 -6.16 18.43
CA SER A 147 -2.52 -7.10 17.70
C SER A 147 -2.19 -6.65 16.28
N ILE A 148 -2.99 -5.73 15.72
CA ILE A 148 -2.85 -5.23 14.35
C ILE A 148 -2.44 -3.77 14.41
N ASN A 149 -1.21 -3.47 13.96
CA ASN A 149 -0.82 -2.10 13.71
C ASN A 149 -1.33 -1.69 12.32
N ILE A 150 -2.29 -0.76 12.28
CA ILE A 150 -2.92 -0.30 11.02
C ILE A 150 -1.92 0.28 10.02
N LYS A 151 -0.76 0.78 10.47
CA LYS A 151 0.31 1.26 9.59
C LYS A 151 1.04 0.13 8.85
N ASN A 152 0.92 -1.11 9.33
CA ASN A 152 1.51 -2.28 8.69
C ASN A 152 0.59 -2.90 7.63
N ILE A 153 -0.62 -2.39 7.46
CA ILE A 153 -1.53 -2.84 6.40
C ILE A 153 -0.96 -2.42 5.05
N ILE A 154 -0.80 -3.38 4.16
CA ILE A 154 -0.32 -3.14 2.79
C ILE A 154 -1.54 -2.87 1.91
N GLU A 155 -1.54 -1.72 1.25
CA GLU A 155 -2.58 -1.32 0.33
C GLU A 155 -2.13 -1.58 -1.11
N ALA A 156 -2.98 -2.21 -1.92
CA ALA A 156 -2.73 -2.41 -3.35
C ALA A 156 -4.00 -2.07 -4.14
N ASP A 157 -3.89 -1.04 -4.96
CA ASP A 157 -4.94 -0.61 -5.87
C ASP A 157 -4.67 -1.17 -7.27
N ASN A 158 -5.58 -2.02 -7.75
CA ASN A 158 -5.51 -2.61 -9.08
C ASN A 158 -6.63 -2.04 -9.95
N TYR A 159 -6.39 -0.88 -10.53
CA TYR A 159 -7.38 -0.15 -11.35
C TYR A 159 -7.89 -0.96 -12.54
N ASN A 160 -7.06 -1.82 -13.13
CA ASN A 160 -7.44 -2.58 -14.32
C ASN A 160 -8.49 -3.64 -14.00
N ASP A 161 -8.40 -4.23 -12.81
CA ASP A 161 -9.30 -5.30 -12.36
C ASP A 161 -10.39 -4.77 -11.43
N LEU A 162 -10.45 -3.46 -11.21
CA LEU A 162 -11.38 -2.80 -10.30
C LEU A 162 -11.43 -3.49 -8.93
N ASN A 163 -10.26 -3.66 -8.33
CA ASN A 163 -10.17 -4.17 -6.97
C ASN A 163 -9.10 -3.46 -6.15
N TYR A 164 -9.44 -3.18 -4.91
CA TYR A 164 -8.57 -2.63 -3.89
C TYR A 164 -8.30 -3.68 -2.83
N LYS A 165 -7.05 -3.96 -2.55
CA LYS A 165 -6.65 -5.01 -1.60
C LYS A 165 -5.95 -4.42 -0.40
N LEU A 166 -6.30 -4.95 0.76
CA LEU A 166 -5.58 -4.72 2.01
C LEU A 166 -5.02 -6.04 2.47
N THR A 167 -3.72 -6.09 2.72
CA THR A 167 -3.05 -7.28 3.24
C THR A 167 -2.56 -7.01 4.65
N LEU A 168 -2.98 -7.86 5.57
CA LEU A 168 -2.53 -7.92 6.96
C LEU A 168 -1.61 -9.12 7.10
N ASN A 169 -0.36 -8.91 7.48
CA ASN A 169 0.61 -9.99 7.71
C ASN A 169 0.41 -10.56 9.13
N GLY A 170 0.18 -11.85 9.21
CA GLY A 170 -0.05 -12.58 10.45
C GLY A 170 -1.26 -13.52 10.37
N ASP A 171 -1.41 -14.35 11.40
CA ASP A 171 -2.59 -15.22 11.57
C ASP A 171 -3.69 -14.45 12.29
N TYR A 172 -4.72 -14.08 11.54
CA TYR A 172 -5.92 -13.42 12.06
C TYR A 172 -7.18 -14.25 11.83
N THR A 173 -7.04 -15.57 11.73
CA THR A 173 -8.17 -16.50 11.56
C THR A 173 -9.17 -16.45 12.73
N SER A 174 -8.73 -15.99 13.91
CA SER A 174 -9.61 -15.74 15.06
C SER A 174 -10.53 -14.53 14.90
N ILE A 175 -10.18 -13.59 14.04
CA ILE A 175 -10.96 -12.36 13.76
C ILE A 175 -11.77 -12.54 12.48
N PHE A 176 -11.14 -13.10 11.45
CA PHE A 176 -11.71 -13.23 10.12
C PHE A 176 -12.02 -14.68 9.77
N SER A 177 -13.05 -14.87 8.98
CA SER A 177 -13.32 -16.11 8.27
C SER A 177 -13.28 -15.86 6.77
N ASN A 178 -12.99 -16.91 5.98
CA ASN A 178 -13.06 -16.83 4.53
C ASN A 178 -14.51 -16.63 4.11
N THR A 179 -14.86 -15.42 3.67
CA THR A 179 -16.25 -15.09 3.33
C THR A 179 -16.33 -13.87 2.43
N THR A 180 -17.50 -13.71 1.83
CA THR A 180 -17.85 -12.52 1.04
C THR A 180 -18.95 -11.76 1.77
N TYR A 181 -18.72 -10.48 2.02
CA TYR A 181 -19.68 -9.58 2.61
C TYR A 181 -20.45 -8.86 1.48
N PRO A 182 -21.77 -9.08 1.34
CA PRO A 182 -22.57 -8.25 0.47
C PRO A 182 -22.66 -6.84 1.06
N VAL A 183 -22.52 -5.83 0.23
CA VAL A 183 -22.51 -4.44 0.67
C VAL A 183 -23.47 -3.60 -0.17
N ASN A 184 -24.18 -2.67 0.47
CA ASN A 184 -24.92 -1.65 -0.23
C ASN A 184 -24.09 -0.37 -0.27
N SER A 185 -23.32 -0.20 -1.35
CA SER A 185 -22.39 0.90 -1.50
C SER A 185 -22.40 1.47 -2.92
N ASN A 186 -22.17 2.79 -3.02
CA ASN A 186 -21.96 3.46 -4.31
C ASN A 186 -20.55 3.26 -4.87
N TYR A 187 -19.63 2.70 -4.08
CA TYR A 187 -18.21 2.57 -4.41
C TYR A 187 -17.82 1.13 -4.73
N ILE A 188 -18.38 0.16 -4.03
CA ILE A 188 -17.99 -1.25 -4.07
C ILE A 188 -19.19 -2.17 -4.28
N ASN A 189 -18.93 -3.35 -4.90
CA ASN A 189 -19.93 -4.40 -5.11
C ASN A 189 -20.00 -5.35 -3.91
N ASN A 190 -18.85 -5.77 -3.43
CA ASN A 190 -18.71 -6.68 -2.29
C ASN A 190 -17.31 -6.53 -1.67
N ILE A 191 -17.15 -7.14 -0.51
CA ILE A 191 -15.87 -7.29 0.18
C ILE A 191 -15.64 -8.79 0.36
N ASN A 192 -14.52 -9.27 -0.16
CA ASN A 192 -14.07 -10.65 0.05
C ASN A 192 -12.93 -10.68 1.05
N VAL A 193 -13.01 -11.56 2.05
CA VAL A 193 -11.94 -11.80 3.01
C VAL A 193 -11.43 -13.21 2.83
N SER A 194 -10.11 -13.34 2.67
CA SER A 194 -9.39 -14.61 2.58
C SER A 194 -8.29 -14.63 3.62
N THR A 195 -8.27 -15.64 4.48
CA THR A 195 -7.28 -15.80 5.54
C THR A 195 -6.46 -17.06 5.35
N THR A 196 -5.21 -16.98 5.76
CA THR A 196 -4.27 -18.10 5.90
C THR A 196 -3.59 -17.99 7.26
N ALA A 197 -2.78 -18.98 7.63
CA ALA A 197 -1.96 -18.92 8.85
C ALA A 197 -0.89 -17.80 8.83
N SER A 198 -0.64 -17.17 7.70
CA SER A 198 0.41 -16.14 7.56
C SER A 198 -0.09 -14.78 7.11
N SER A 199 -1.30 -14.70 6.55
CA SER A 199 -1.85 -13.43 6.06
C SER A 199 -3.36 -13.44 5.96
N THR A 200 -3.95 -12.26 6.02
CA THR A 200 -5.35 -12.00 5.71
C THR A 200 -5.40 -10.95 4.59
N VAL A 201 -6.15 -11.24 3.54
CA VAL A 201 -6.37 -10.32 2.42
C VAL A 201 -7.84 -9.92 2.39
N ILE A 202 -8.09 -8.62 2.46
CA ILE A 202 -9.42 -8.02 2.34
C ILE A 202 -9.47 -7.36 0.96
N THR A 203 -10.33 -7.87 0.07
CA THR A 203 -10.48 -7.37 -1.30
C THR A 203 -11.81 -6.66 -1.45
N PHE A 204 -11.76 -5.40 -1.84
CA PHE A 204 -12.91 -4.59 -2.21
C PHE A 204 -13.10 -4.68 -3.73
N SER A 205 -14.21 -5.28 -4.19
CA SER A 205 -14.56 -5.27 -5.62
C SER A 205 -15.20 -3.92 -5.95
N GLU A 206 -14.55 -3.14 -6.78
CA GLU A 206 -14.91 -1.75 -7.04
C GLU A 206 -16.01 -1.61 -8.10
N LYS A 207 -16.89 -0.62 -7.93
CA LYS A 207 -17.81 -0.11 -8.96
C LYS A 207 -17.19 1.04 -9.75
N LYS A 208 -16.24 1.72 -9.14
CA LYS A 208 -15.48 2.86 -9.69
C LYS A 208 -14.19 3.00 -8.91
N ILE A 209 -13.21 3.67 -9.50
CA ILE A 209 -11.94 3.96 -8.84
C ILE A 209 -12.20 4.63 -7.48
N MET A 210 -11.69 4.02 -6.44
CA MET A 210 -11.82 4.48 -5.06
C MET A 210 -10.48 4.33 -4.32
N THR A 211 -10.45 4.78 -3.10
CA THR A 211 -9.41 4.49 -2.11
C THR A 211 -10.09 4.22 -0.77
N VAL A 212 -9.32 3.98 0.28
CA VAL A 212 -9.88 3.76 1.61
C VAL A 212 -9.29 4.72 2.63
N LEU A 213 -10.10 5.08 3.63
CA LEU A 213 -9.62 5.69 4.87
C LEU A 213 -9.62 4.59 5.93
N ILE A 214 -8.48 4.42 6.61
CA ILE A 214 -8.32 3.44 7.69
C ILE A 214 -8.19 4.22 8.99
N SER A 215 -9.02 3.87 9.97
CA SER A 215 -8.99 4.47 11.30
C SER A 215 -9.19 3.41 12.37
N GLU A 216 -8.79 3.72 13.60
CA GLU A 216 -8.98 2.83 14.76
C GLU A 216 -9.65 3.60 15.88
N SER A 217 -10.68 3.00 16.45
CA SER A 217 -11.42 3.54 17.58
C SER A 217 -12.14 2.43 18.35
N ASN A 218 -12.21 2.55 19.67
CA ASN A 218 -12.97 1.64 20.57
C ASN A 218 -12.65 0.15 20.37
N GLY A 219 -11.39 -0.19 20.06
CA GLY A 219 -10.96 -1.57 19.84
C GLY A 219 -11.37 -2.16 18.50
N TYR A 220 -11.75 -1.34 17.54
CA TYR A 220 -12.05 -1.72 16.17
C TYR A 220 -11.25 -0.90 15.17
N VAL A 221 -10.87 -1.53 14.07
CA VAL A 221 -10.37 -0.89 12.86
C VAL A 221 -11.54 -0.71 11.90
N TYR A 222 -11.64 0.46 11.32
CA TYR A 222 -12.65 0.85 10.33
C TYR A 222 -11.97 1.15 9.00
N ILE A 223 -12.53 0.61 7.93
CA ILE A 223 -12.06 0.82 6.58
C ILE A 223 -13.20 1.38 5.76
N LYS A 224 -13.10 2.66 5.42
CA LYS A 224 -14.14 3.39 4.69
C LYS A 224 -13.73 3.62 3.25
N PRO A 225 -14.41 3.03 2.27
CA PRO A 225 -14.24 3.36 0.86
C PRO A 225 -14.64 4.82 0.58
N VAL A 226 -13.77 5.56 -0.08
CA VAL A 226 -13.98 6.97 -0.43
C VAL A 226 -13.47 7.25 -1.84
N LEU A 227 -13.85 8.39 -2.42
CA LEU A 227 -13.23 8.84 -3.67
C LEU A 227 -11.78 9.29 -3.42
N PRO A 228 -10.87 9.12 -4.40
CA PRO A 228 -9.48 9.58 -4.25
C PRO A 228 -9.36 11.04 -3.80
N LYS A 229 -10.25 11.92 -4.27
CA LYS A 229 -10.28 13.35 -3.89
C LYS A 229 -10.61 13.60 -2.40
N GLU A 230 -11.18 12.62 -1.71
CA GLU A 230 -11.48 12.71 -0.27
C GLU A 230 -10.25 12.32 0.57
N ARG A 231 -9.32 11.56 -0.01
CA ARG A 231 -8.07 11.16 0.64
C ARG A 231 -6.88 12.02 0.23
N TYR A 232 -6.79 12.42 -1.05
CA TYR A 232 -5.63 13.10 -1.60
C TYR A 232 -5.97 14.54 -1.96
N SER A 233 -5.13 15.49 -1.53
CA SER A 233 -5.27 16.92 -1.84
C SER A 233 -4.95 17.25 -3.29
N LYS A 234 -4.16 16.40 -3.95
CA LYS A 234 -3.79 16.56 -5.37
C LYS A 234 -3.84 15.20 -6.05
N ILE A 235 -4.44 15.16 -7.24
CA ILE A 235 -4.54 13.96 -8.07
C ILE A 235 -4.07 14.34 -9.47
N ILE A 236 -3.17 13.54 -10.01
CA ILE A 236 -2.70 13.66 -11.40
C ILE A 236 -3.14 12.39 -12.11
N VAL A 237 -3.88 12.54 -13.19
CA VAL A 237 -4.28 11.45 -14.07
C VAL A 237 -3.43 11.51 -15.32
N LEU A 238 -2.77 10.41 -15.64
CA LEU A 238 -2.02 10.22 -16.88
C LEU A 238 -2.79 9.21 -17.72
N ASP A 239 -3.14 9.60 -18.94
CA ASP A 239 -3.86 8.76 -19.90
C ASP A 239 -3.08 8.66 -21.20
N ALA A 240 -2.76 7.43 -21.62
CA ALA A 240 -2.07 7.19 -22.88
C ALA A 240 -3.10 7.08 -24.00
N GLY A 241 -2.95 7.90 -25.04
CA GLY A 241 -3.81 7.80 -26.23
C GLY A 241 -3.67 6.44 -26.91
N HIS A 242 -4.76 5.98 -27.51
CA HIS A 242 -4.92 4.68 -28.18
C HIS A 242 -4.78 3.48 -27.21
N GLY A 243 -4.90 2.24 -27.70
CA GLY A 243 -4.76 1.05 -26.85
C GLY A 243 -5.68 -0.10 -27.30
N GLY A 244 -5.50 -1.27 -26.70
CA GLY A 244 -6.29 -2.45 -27.06
C GLY A 244 -6.25 -2.71 -28.56
N ASN A 245 -7.42 -2.69 -29.20
CA ASN A 245 -7.58 -2.88 -30.65
C ASN A 245 -7.33 -1.62 -31.49
N ASP A 246 -7.18 -0.45 -30.85
CA ASP A 246 -6.85 0.81 -31.53
C ASP A 246 -5.32 1.01 -31.55
N PRO A 247 -4.64 0.80 -32.68
CA PRO A 247 -3.20 0.99 -32.77
C PRO A 247 -2.79 2.47 -32.87
N GLY A 248 -3.72 3.38 -33.20
CA GLY A 248 -3.39 4.71 -33.69
C GLY A 248 -2.63 4.68 -35.03
N ALA A 249 -1.88 5.70 -35.34
CA ALA A 249 -1.05 5.77 -36.54
C ALA A 249 0.09 4.72 -36.52
N SER A 250 0.44 4.21 -37.69
CA SER A 250 1.53 3.26 -37.88
C SER A 250 2.43 3.71 -39.03
N GLY A 251 3.75 3.69 -38.85
CA GLY A 251 4.71 4.06 -39.85
C GLY A 251 6.15 3.81 -39.40
N ASN A 252 7.03 3.52 -40.34
CA ASN A 252 8.46 3.30 -40.12
C ASN A 252 8.74 2.24 -38.98
N GLY A 253 7.90 1.20 -38.89
CA GLY A 253 8.02 0.18 -37.84
C GLY A 253 7.54 0.62 -36.46
N LEU A 254 6.96 1.80 -36.31
CA LEU A 254 6.41 2.33 -35.07
C LEU A 254 4.89 2.25 -35.06
N ILE A 255 4.32 2.06 -33.88
CA ILE A 255 2.87 2.05 -33.61
C ILE A 255 2.60 3.08 -32.51
N GLU A 256 1.67 3.99 -32.76
CA GLU A 256 1.41 5.14 -31.89
C GLU A 256 1.05 4.74 -30.45
N LYS A 257 0.17 3.74 -30.25
CA LYS A 257 -0.16 3.26 -28.91
C LYS A 257 1.04 2.82 -28.07
N ASN A 258 2.08 2.26 -28.71
CA ASN A 258 3.29 1.84 -27.99
C ASN A 258 4.14 3.05 -27.58
N LEU A 259 4.16 4.08 -28.42
CA LEU A 259 4.88 5.33 -28.14
C LEU A 259 4.20 6.12 -27.03
N THR A 260 2.88 6.28 -27.09
CA THR A 260 2.10 7.01 -26.08
C THR A 260 2.20 6.34 -24.72
N LEU A 261 2.07 5.01 -24.67
CA LEU A 261 2.25 4.23 -23.44
C LEU A 261 3.70 4.34 -22.92
N GLY A 262 4.69 4.27 -23.79
CA GLY A 262 6.10 4.44 -23.42
C GLY A 262 6.40 5.83 -22.86
N MET A 263 5.81 6.88 -23.41
CA MET A 263 5.92 8.25 -22.91
C MET A 263 5.25 8.39 -21.54
N LEU A 264 4.03 7.84 -21.38
CA LEU A 264 3.30 7.85 -20.12
C LEU A 264 4.09 7.14 -19.02
N ASN A 265 4.64 5.96 -19.27
CA ASN A 265 5.44 5.23 -18.30
C ASN A 265 6.70 5.99 -17.87
N LYS A 266 7.35 6.71 -18.80
CA LYS A 266 8.48 7.59 -18.46
C LYS A 266 8.03 8.79 -17.63
N ALA A 267 6.90 9.42 -17.98
CA ALA A 267 6.34 10.53 -17.22
C ALA A 267 5.97 10.07 -15.80
N ARG A 268 5.31 8.91 -15.66
CA ARG A 268 4.98 8.33 -14.37
C ARG A 268 6.21 8.15 -13.47
N ALA A 269 7.31 7.64 -14.04
CA ALA A 269 8.55 7.44 -13.30
C ALA A 269 9.11 8.75 -12.72
N LEU A 270 8.86 9.91 -13.37
CA LEU A 270 9.26 11.21 -12.84
C LEU A 270 8.40 11.67 -11.65
N PHE A 271 7.16 11.22 -11.53
CA PHE A 271 6.33 11.49 -10.35
C PHE A 271 6.66 10.55 -9.20
N ASP A 272 7.22 9.39 -9.51
CA ASP A 272 7.65 8.41 -8.50
C ASP A 272 9.09 8.66 -8.02
N SER A 273 9.84 9.60 -8.66
CA SER A 273 11.23 9.95 -8.35
C SER A 273 11.38 11.08 -7.33
#